data_d121e2754ce1fc79157e715756372515
#
_entry.id   d121e2754ce1fc79157e715756372515
#
_cell.length_a   1.000
_cell.length_b   1.000
_cell.length_c   1.000
_cell.angle_alpha   90.00
_cell.angle_beta   90.00
_cell.angle_gamma   90.00
#
_symmetry.space_group_name_H-M   'P 1'
#
loop_
_entity.id
_entity.type
_entity.pdbx_description
1 polymer ?
#
loop_
_entity_poly.entity_id
_entity_poly.type
_entity_poly.pdbx_seq_one_letter_code
_entity_poly.pdbx_strand_id
1 'polypeptide(L)'
;YRLELNSGKYEILRLIENTNAKQLVGEEHTIFADYDEFTRRYADAFVPETEQEEFLDWHKCENLKKRLQVKESLTYYYHSVSKDGKDSYYEAYAVKGKADGKNFYIFLGYRNVDVILYKEKAIQEQLQKALDEAKLSNEIIEAIAKSYQYISRIDIAKDWFEEIAN
;
A
#
# COMPACT_ATOMS: atom_id res chain seq x y z
N TYR A 1 -14.14 11.26 -1.29
CA TYR A 1 -14.17 12.73 -1.11
C TYR A 1 -13.98 13.44 -2.44
N ARG A 2 -14.68 14.54 -2.63
CA ARG A 2 -14.37 15.53 -3.65
C ARG A 2 -13.79 16.75 -2.95
N LEU A 3 -12.61 17.19 -3.34
CA LEU A 3 -11.88 18.28 -2.71
C LEU A 3 -11.59 19.37 -3.72
N GLU A 4 -11.92 20.62 -3.38
CA GLU A 4 -11.53 21.83 -4.12
C GLU A 4 -10.21 22.36 -3.56
N LEU A 5 -9.11 22.18 -4.29
CA LEU A 5 -7.76 22.49 -3.79
C LEU A 5 -7.48 23.98 -3.59
N ASN A 6 -8.25 24.89 -4.19
CA ASN A 6 -8.04 26.32 -4.01
C ASN A 6 -8.64 26.85 -2.72
N SER A 7 -9.73 26.27 -2.25
CA SER A 7 -10.47 26.73 -1.07
C SER A 7 -10.37 25.79 0.12
N GLY A 8 -9.84 24.56 -0.07
CA GLY A 8 -9.87 23.50 0.94
C GLY A 8 -11.26 22.92 1.21
N LYS A 9 -12.31 23.41 0.49
CA LYS A 9 -13.66 22.87 0.64
C LYS A 9 -13.74 21.45 0.13
N TYR A 10 -14.37 20.57 0.90
CA TYR A 10 -14.52 19.20 0.53
C TYR A 10 -15.95 18.69 0.75
N GLU A 11 -16.27 17.64 0.01
CA GLU A 11 -17.55 16.94 0.09
C GLU A 11 -17.30 15.44 0.27
N ILE A 12 -17.98 14.85 1.23
CA ILE A 12 -17.93 13.40 1.46
C ILE A 12 -18.92 12.73 0.52
N LEU A 13 -18.43 12.11 -0.54
CA LEU A 13 -19.26 11.42 -1.51
C LEU A 13 -19.76 10.07 -1.00
N ARG A 14 -18.91 9.39 -0.24
CA ARG A 14 -19.23 8.10 0.38
C ARG A 14 -18.39 7.90 1.63
N LEU A 15 -19.03 7.46 2.70
CA LEU A 15 -18.38 7.05 3.93
C LEU A 15 -18.77 5.60 4.22
N ILE A 16 -17.79 4.78 4.54
CA ILE A 16 -18.01 3.36 4.86
C ILE A 16 -18.17 3.25 6.36
N GLU A 17 -19.19 2.50 6.79
CA GLU A 17 -19.41 2.19 8.21
C GLU A 17 -18.20 1.46 8.81
N ASN A 18 -18.01 1.60 10.11
CA ASN A 18 -16.92 0.99 10.88
C ASN A 18 -15.51 1.42 10.45
N THR A 19 -15.37 2.61 9.86
CA THR A 19 -14.06 3.20 9.56
C THR A 19 -13.69 4.29 10.57
N ASN A 20 -12.39 4.54 10.73
CA ASN A 20 -11.88 5.63 11.57
C ASN A 20 -12.43 7.00 11.13
N ALA A 21 -12.55 7.21 9.80
CA ALA A 21 -13.16 8.43 9.28
C ALA A 21 -14.64 8.59 9.68
N LYS A 22 -15.42 7.50 9.72
CA LYS A 22 -16.79 7.52 10.21
C LYS A 22 -16.87 7.80 11.70
N GLN A 23 -15.94 7.23 12.48
CA GLN A 23 -15.84 7.52 13.92
C GLN A 23 -15.53 8.99 14.21
N LEU A 24 -14.70 9.63 13.36
CA LEU A 24 -14.35 11.05 13.50
C LEU A 24 -15.54 11.96 13.17
N VAL A 25 -16.22 11.68 12.05
CA VAL A 25 -17.37 12.48 11.59
C VAL A 25 -18.60 12.28 12.49
N GLY A 26 -18.73 11.10 13.11
CA GLY A 26 -19.88 10.76 13.96
C GLY A 26 -21.18 10.58 13.17
N GLU A 27 -22.28 10.36 13.92
CA GLU A 27 -23.62 10.24 13.34
C GLU A 27 -24.20 11.61 12.91
N GLU A 28 -23.78 12.67 13.58
CA GLU A 28 -24.24 14.05 13.33
C GLU A 28 -23.57 14.70 12.12
N HIS A 29 -22.75 13.95 11.38
CA HIS A 29 -22.01 14.44 10.20
C HIS A 29 -21.25 15.73 10.51
N THR A 30 -20.37 15.69 11.53
CA THR A 30 -19.53 16.82 11.89
C THR A 30 -18.79 17.32 10.65
N ILE A 31 -19.09 18.55 10.24
CA ILE A 31 -18.44 19.21 9.11
C ILE A 31 -17.27 20.00 9.68
N PHE A 32 -16.06 19.65 9.26
CA PHE A 32 -14.87 20.45 9.54
C PHE A 32 -14.82 21.65 8.60
N ALA A 33 -14.19 22.73 9.02
CA ALA A 33 -14.13 23.99 8.27
C ALA A 33 -13.50 23.78 6.88
N ASP A 34 -12.46 22.97 6.83
CA ASP A 34 -11.78 22.60 5.59
C ASP A 34 -11.17 21.21 5.69
N TYR A 35 -10.59 20.76 4.58
CA TYR A 35 -9.97 19.44 4.48
C TYR A 35 -8.68 19.34 5.32
N ASP A 36 -7.90 20.40 5.43
CA ASP A 36 -6.65 20.39 6.21
C ASP A 36 -6.97 20.29 7.72
N GLU A 37 -8.07 20.86 8.19
CA GLU A 37 -8.56 20.64 9.57
C GLU A 37 -9.02 19.19 9.76
N PHE A 38 -9.79 18.66 8.81
CA PHE A 38 -10.25 17.26 8.87
C PHE A 38 -9.07 16.29 8.96
N THR A 39 -8.05 16.45 8.11
CA THR A 39 -6.87 15.56 8.10
C THR A 39 -6.04 15.68 9.35
N ARG A 40 -5.92 16.88 9.93
CA ARG A 40 -5.24 17.08 11.22
C ARG A 40 -5.97 16.34 12.35
N ARG A 41 -7.29 16.49 12.45
CA ARG A 41 -8.09 15.79 13.45
C ARG A 41 -8.03 14.27 13.28
N TYR A 42 -7.96 13.81 12.03
CA TYR A 42 -7.79 12.40 11.75
C TYR A 42 -6.40 11.90 12.17
N ALA A 43 -5.35 12.65 11.87
CA ALA A 43 -3.99 12.30 12.26
C ALA A 43 -3.86 12.22 13.79
N ASP A 44 -4.32 13.23 14.51
CA ASP A 44 -4.27 13.29 15.97
C ASP A 44 -5.00 12.11 16.63
N ALA A 45 -6.08 11.62 16.01
CA ALA A 45 -6.91 10.57 16.58
C ALA A 45 -6.48 9.14 16.21
N PHE A 46 -5.86 8.94 15.02
CA PHE A 46 -5.74 7.61 14.46
C PHE A 46 -4.39 7.31 13.77
N VAL A 47 -3.52 8.29 13.57
CA VAL A 47 -2.20 8.06 12.95
C VAL A 47 -1.13 8.04 14.06
N PRO A 48 -0.23 7.05 14.08
CA PRO A 48 0.88 7.03 15.03
C PRO A 48 1.69 8.33 14.99
N GLU A 49 2.07 8.85 16.16
CA GLU A 49 2.76 10.14 16.29
C GLU A 49 4.02 10.24 15.39
N THR A 50 4.73 9.13 15.24
CA THR A 50 5.93 9.04 14.40
C THR A 50 5.67 9.20 12.90
N GLU A 51 4.43 9.02 12.45
CA GLU A 51 4.01 9.05 11.04
C GLU A 51 3.15 10.28 10.71
N GLN A 52 2.73 11.06 11.72
CA GLN A 52 1.79 12.18 11.53
C GLN A 52 2.36 13.27 10.61
N GLU A 53 3.64 13.60 10.71
CA GLU A 53 4.27 14.64 9.90
C GLU A 53 4.20 14.29 8.41
N GLU A 54 4.57 13.06 8.04
CA GLU A 54 4.51 12.58 6.66
C GLU A 54 3.08 12.49 6.15
N PHE A 55 2.16 11.98 6.98
CA PHE A 55 0.74 11.91 6.67
C PHE A 55 0.16 13.29 6.36
N LEU A 56 0.41 14.28 7.22
CA LEU A 56 -0.08 15.64 7.04
C LEU A 56 0.56 16.34 5.84
N ASP A 57 1.86 16.14 5.61
CA ASP A 57 2.55 16.69 4.43
C ASP A 57 1.90 16.16 3.13
N TRP A 58 1.61 14.85 3.09
CA TRP A 58 0.98 14.27 1.91
C TRP A 58 -0.43 14.81 1.66
N HIS A 59 -1.24 14.96 2.71
CA HIS A 59 -2.65 15.38 2.62
C HIS A 59 -2.85 16.89 2.46
N LYS A 60 -1.83 17.70 2.70
CA LYS A 60 -1.94 19.15 2.62
C LYS A 60 -2.38 19.60 1.22
N CYS A 61 -3.46 20.40 1.15
CA CYS A 61 -4.04 20.88 -0.12
C CYS A 61 -3.02 21.46 -1.08
N GLU A 62 -2.08 22.26 -0.55
CA GLU A 62 -1.01 22.88 -1.34
C GLU A 62 -0.08 21.85 -1.97
N ASN A 63 0.30 20.81 -1.23
CA ASN A 63 1.18 19.74 -1.69
C ASN A 63 0.48 18.82 -2.70
N LEU A 64 -0.77 18.47 -2.45
CA LEU A 64 -1.60 17.72 -3.42
C LEU A 64 -1.69 18.50 -4.73
N LYS A 65 -1.92 19.82 -4.67
CA LYS A 65 -1.99 20.67 -5.84
C LYS A 65 -0.68 20.66 -6.63
N LYS A 66 0.46 20.87 -5.96
CA LYS A 66 1.79 20.87 -6.59
C LYS A 66 2.09 19.53 -7.28
N ARG A 67 1.87 18.42 -6.56
CA ARG A 67 2.17 17.07 -7.06
C ARG A 67 1.27 16.69 -8.24
N LEU A 68 -0.02 17.06 -8.19
CA LEU A 68 -0.98 16.77 -9.26
C LEU A 68 -0.87 17.72 -10.47
N GLN A 69 -0.08 18.78 -10.42
CA GLN A 69 0.28 19.54 -11.63
C GLN A 69 1.12 18.70 -12.60
N VAL A 70 1.93 17.79 -12.07
CA VAL A 70 2.89 16.99 -12.84
C VAL A 70 2.40 15.55 -13.05
N LYS A 71 1.57 15.02 -12.14
CA LYS A 71 1.05 13.65 -12.16
C LYS A 71 -0.47 13.64 -12.31
N GLU A 72 -0.99 12.60 -12.94
CA GLU A 72 -2.45 12.42 -13.06
C GLU A 72 -3.09 11.85 -11.78
N SER A 73 -2.30 11.08 -11.02
CA SER A 73 -2.74 10.49 -9.75
C SER A 73 -1.58 10.38 -8.77
N LEU A 74 -1.92 10.25 -7.49
CA LEU A 74 -0.99 10.03 -6.40
C LEU A 74 -1.51 8.88 -5.55
N THR A 75 -0.58 8.09 -5.02
CA THR A 75 -0.87 7.02 -4.07
C THR A 75 0.01 7.20 -2.83
N TYR A 76 -0.54 6.95 -1.66
CA TYR A 76 0.16 6.99 -0.39
C TYR A 76 -0.37 5.88 0.53
N TYR A 77 0.53 5.21 1.21
CA TYR A 77 0.19 4.18 2.18
C TYR A 77 0.50 4.69 3.58
N TYR A 78 -0.42 4.48 4.51
CA TYR A 78 -0.25 4.91 5.88
C TYR A 78 -0.85 3.91 6.86
N HIS A 79 -0.33 3.97 8.07
CA HIS A 79 -0.77 3.19 9.20
C HIS A 79 -1.83 3.95 9.99
N SER A 80 -2.86 3.28 10.45
CA SER A 80 -3.93 3.88 11.24
C SER A 80 -4.35 2.95 12.35
N VAL A 81 -4.44 3.49 13.55
CA VAL A 81 -4.82 2.77 14.77
C VAL A 81 -6.22 3.19 15.17
N SER A 82 -7.14 2.26 15.25
CA SER A 82 -8.50 2.57 15.70
C SER A 82 -8.56 2.75 17.24
N LYS A 83 -9.65 3.32 17.75
CA LYS A 83 -9.83 3.57 19.20
C LYS A 83 -9.77 2.32 20.07
N ASP A 84 -10.08 1.16 19.52
CA ASP A 84 -9.97 -0.16 20.15
C ASP A 84 -8.57 -0.79 20.02
N GLY A 85 -7.60 -0.03 19.49
CA GLY A 85 -6.21 -0.45 19.37
C GLY A 85 -5.91 -1.36 18.17
N LYS A 86 -6.85 -1.49 17.25
CA LYS A 86 -6.62 -2.29 16.03
C LYS A 86 -5.79 -1.52 15.02
N ASP A 87 -4.65 -2.08 14.65
CA ASP A 87 -3.80 -1.60 13.59
C ASP A 87 -4.34 -1.97 12.22
N SER A 88 -4.25 -1.05 11.29
CA SER A 88 -4.65 -1.27 9.90
C SER A 88 -3.85 -0.39 8.95
N TYR A 89 -3.55 -0.92 7.77
CA TYR A 89 -2.90 -0.18 6.71
C TYR A 89 -3.92 0.28 5.67
N TYR A 90 -3.78 1.54 5.27
CA TYR A 90 -4.65 2.17 4.30
C TYR A 90 -3.85 2.69 3.12
N GLU A 91 -4.46 2.61 1.96
CA GLU A 91 -4.03 3.31 0.75
C GLU A 91 -4.92 4.54 0.56
N ALA A 92 -4.30 5.71 0.47
CA ALA A 92 -4.92 6.93 0.00
C ALA A 92 -4.61 7.09 -1.50
N TYR A 93 -5.63 7.35 -2.30
CA TYR A 93 -5.52 7.56 -3.74
C TYR A 93 -6.15 8.89 -4.12
N ALA A 94 -5.36 9.77 -4.73
CA ALA A 94 -5.81 11.06 -5.23
C ALA A 94 -5.73 11.09 -6.76
N VAL A 95 -6.78 11.55 -7.42
CA VAL A 95 -6.83 11.69 -8.87
C VAL A 95 -7.41 13.03 -9.26
N LYS A 96 -6.91 13.61 -10.35
CA LYS A 96 -7.44 14.85 -10.92
C LYS A 96 -8.90 14.67 -11.32
N GLY A 97 -9.73 15.63 -10.89
CA GLY A 97 -11.07 15.82 -11.45
C GLY A 97 -11.02 16.74 -12.67
N LYS A 98 -12.16 16.84 -13.35
CA LYS A 98 -12.30 17.84 -14.42
C LYS A 98 -12.30 19.23 -13.79
N ALA A 99 -11.52 20.15 -14.36
CA ALA A 99 -11.57 21.54 -13.96
C ALA A 99 -12.91 22.15 -14.40
N ASP A 100 -13.54 22.89 -13.48
CA ASP A 100 -14.69 23.71 -13.78
C ASP A 100 -14.28 25.19 -13.65
N GLY A 101 -14.01 25.80 -14.79
CA GLY A 101 -13.47 27.16 -14.83
C GLY A 101 -12.09 27.26 -14.15
N LYS A 102 -12.01 28.08 -13.07
CA LYS A 102 -10.79 28.30 -12.30
C LYS A 102 -10.60 27.29 -11.15
N ASN A 103 -11.59 26.43 -10.92
CA ASN A 103 -11.57 25.51 -9.78
C ASN A 103 -10.87 24.22 -10.16
N PHE A 104 -9.92 23.81 -9.30
CA PHE A 104 -9.20 22.57 -9.45
C PHE A 104 -9.72 21.56 -8.43
N TYR A 105 -10.46 20.59 -8.93
CA TYR A 105 -11.02 19.51 -8.11
C TYR A 105 -10.17 18.26 -8.19
N ILE A 106 -10.12 17.53 -7.08
CA ILE A 106 -9.59 16.18 -7.04
C ILE A 106 -10.59 15.23 -6.38
N PHE A 107 -10.46 13.96 -6.68
CA PHE A 107 -11.14 12.90 -5.95
C PHE A 107 -10.13 12.16 -5.10
N LEU A 108 -10.49 11.94 -3.84
CA LEU A 108 -9.71 11.19 -2.86
C LEU A 108 -10.48 9.93 -2.47
N GLY A 109 -9.83 8.79 -2.58
CA GLY A 109 -10.31 7.50 -2.11
C GLY A 109 -9.38 6.93 -1.06
N TYR A 110 -9.94 6.18 -0.12
CA TYR A 110 -9.20 5.47 0.93
C TYR A 110 -9.69 4.03 0.98
N ARG A 111 -8.77 3.08 1.02
CA ARG A 111 -9.12 1.67 1.20
C ARG A 111 -8.18 1.01 2.19
N ASN A 112 -8.74 0.08 2.97
CA ASN A 112 -7.92 -0.81 3.78
C ASN A 112 -7.20 -1.80 2.87
N VAL A 113 -5.90 -2.01 3.09
CA VAL A 113 -5.04 -2.87 2.28
C VAL A 113 -4.43 -4.03 3.07
N ASP A 114 -4.84 -4.25 4.32
CA ASP A 114 -4.31 -5.31 5.18
C ASP A 114 -4.30 -6.66 4.48
N VAL A 115 -5.43 -7.07 3.87
CA VAL A 115 -5.54 -8.35 3.18
C VAL A 115 -4.55 -8.48 2.03
N ILE A 116 -4.28 -7.39 1.32
CA ILE A 116 -3.33 -7.36 0.20
C ILE A 116 -1.91 -7.55 0.74
N LEU A 117 -1.54 -6.77 1.76
CA LEU A 117 -0.21 -6.82 2.39
C LEU A 117 0.07 -8.18 3.02
N TYR A 118 -0.90 -8.78 3.70
CA TYR A 118 -0.75 -10.13 4.26
C TYR A 118 -0.52 -11.18 3.18
N LYS A 119 -1.25 -11.10 2.06
CA LYS A 119 -1.06 -12.02 0.93
C LYS A 119 0.31 -11.85 0.27
N GLU A 120 0.73 -10.62 0.04
CA GLU A 120 2.05 -10.33 -0.55
C GLU A 120 3.18 -10.85 0.35
N LYS A 121 3.08 -10.62 1.66
CA LYS A 121 4.06 -11.13 2.63
C LYS A 121 4.12 -12.66 2.63
N ALA A 122 2.97 -13.33 2.65
CA ALA A 122 2.91 -14.79 2.60
C ALA A 122 3.53 -15.35 1.30
N ILE A 123 3.30 -14.70 0.15
CA ILE A 123 3.91 -15.09 -1.13
C ILE A 123 5.42 -14.89 -1.09
N GLN A 124 5.90 -13.77 -0.53
CA GLN A 124 7.34 -13.51 -0.39
C GLN A 124 8.03 -14.54 0.50
N GLU A 125 7.41 -14.91 1.62
CA GLU A 125 7.93 -15.93 2.52
C GLU A 125 8.01 -17.31 1.83
N GLN A 126 6.98 -17.69 1.06
CA GLN A 126 6.99 -18.93 0.28
C GLN A 126 8.07 -18.92 -0.80
N LEU A 127 8.24 -17.81 -1.51
CA LEU A 127 9.25 -17.65 -2.54
C LEU A 127 10.67 -17.75 -1.94
N GLN A 128 10.90 -17.10 -0.82
CA GLN A 128 12.18 -17.17 -0.12
C GLN A 128 12.50 -18.58 0.30
N LYS A 129 11.53 -19.30 0.87
CA LYS A 129 11.70 -20.70 1.26
C LYS A 129 12.04 -21.59 0.06
N ALA A 130 11.33 -21.45 -1.05
CA ALA A 130 11.59 -22.22 -2.27
C ALA A 130 13.00 -21.91 -2.84
N LEU A 131 13.45 -20.66 -2.76
CA LEU A 131 14.79 -20.26 -3.17
C LEU A 131 15.87 -20.89 -2.29
N ASP A 132 15.67 -20.93 -0.97
CA ASP A 132 16.62 -21.51 -0.03
C ASP A 132 16.69 -23.05 -0.22
N GLU A 133 15.56 -23.71 -0.45
CA GLU A 133 15.52 -25.15 -0.79
C GLU A 133 16.24 -25.44 -2.12
N ALA A 134 16.06 -24.61 -3.14
CA ALA A 134 16.77 -24.77 -4.41
C ALA A 134 18.29 -24.58 -4.26
N LYS A 135 18.74 -23.59 -3.47
CA LYS A 135 20.16 -23.38 -3.18
C LYS A 135 20.76 -24.58 -2.48
N LEU A 136 20.10 -25.09 -1.44
CA LEU A 136 20.55 -26.27 -0.72
C LEU A 136 20.65 -27.50 -1.64
N SER A 137 19.67 -27.70 -2.51
CA SER A 137 19.69 -28.78 -3.52
C SER A 137 20.90 -28.67 -4.45
N ASN A 138 21.20 -27.46 -4.95
CA ASN A 138 22.35 -27.23 -5.80
C ASN A 138 23.68 -27.47 -5.06
N GLU A 139 23.79 -27.03 -3.79
CA GLU A 139 24.98 -27.28 -2.97
C GLU A 139 25.21 -28.78 -2.75
N ILE A 140 24.15 -29.56 -2.54
CA ILE A 140 24.22 -31.03 -2.43
C ILE A 140 24.70 -31.63 -3.75
N ILE A 141 24.15 -31.22 -4.87
CA ILE A 141 24.56 -31.69 -6.21
C ILE A 141 26.03 -31.39 -6.45
N GLU A 142 26.49 -30.17 -6.16
CA GLU A 142 27.90 -29.78 -6.28
C GLU A 142 28.82 -30.59 -5.38
N ALA A 143 28.42 -30.86 -4.13
CA ALA A 143 29.19 -31.67 -3.20
C ALA A 143 29.32 -33.11 -3.68
N ILE A 144 28.24 -33.68 -4.22
CA ILE A 144 28.24 -35.02 -4.83
C ILE A 144 29.14 -35.03 -6.08
N ALA A 145 28.99 -34.01 -6.95
CA ALA A 145 29.76 -33.88 -8.20
C ALA A 145 31.27 -33.87 -7.94
N LYS A 146 31.70 -33.22 -6.85
CA LYS A 146 33.13 -33.20 -6.43
C LYS A 146 33.63 -34.56 -5.93
N SER A 147 32.75 -35.46 -5.52
CA SER A 147 33.09 -36.76 -4.94
C SER A 147 33.03 -37.92 -5.95
N TYR A 148 32.41 -37.71 -7.08
CA TYR A 148 32.17 -38.71 -8.13
C TYR A 148 32.78 -38.29 -9.46
N GLN A 149 33.37 -39.22 -10.18
CA GLN A 149 33.93 -38.97 -11.53
C GLN A 149 32.85 -38.79 -12.61
N TYR A 150 31.62 -39.25 -12.34
CA TYR A 150 30.52 -39.19 -13.30
C TYR A 150 29.19 -39.02 -12.58
N ILE A 151 28.41 -38.00 -12.99
CA ILE A 151 27.06 -37.76 -12.54
C ILE A 151 26.17 -37.51 -13.76
N SER A 152 25.02 -38.17 -13.84
CA SER A 152 24.00 -37.93 -14.85
C SER A 152 22.63 -37.69 -14.20
N ARG A 153 21.84 -36.81 -14.81
CA ARG A 153 20.43 -36.64 -14.49
C ARG A 153 19.59 -37.30 -15.57
N ILE A 154 18.59 -38.09 -15.15
CA ILE A 154 17.65 -38.75 -16.04
C ILE A 154 16.28 -38.14 -15.81
N ASP A 155 15.67 -37.59 -16.85
CA ASP A 155 14.27 -37.18 -16.86
C ASP A 155 13.42 -38.29 -17.46
N ILE A 156 12.85 -39.12 -16.62
CA ILE A 156 12.08 -40.31 -17.02
C ILE A 156 10.80 -39.90 -17.80
N ALA A 157 10.23 -38.73 -17.51
CA ALA A 157 9.02 -38.25 -18.18
C ALA A 157 9.30 -37.82 -19.62
N LYS A 158 10.53 -37.41 -19.92
CA LYS A 158 10.95 -36.93 -21.24
C LYS A 158 11.88 -37.87 -21.99
N ASP A 159 12.19 -39.01 -21.37
CA ASP A 159 13.17 -39.99 -21.89
C ASP A 159 14.51 -39.33 -22.24
N TRP A 160 14.98 -38.43 -21.39
CA TRP A 160 16.16 -37.56 -21.55
C TRP A 160 17.13 -37.71 -20.40
N PHE A 161 18.43 -37.64 -20.70
CA PHE A 161 19.47 -37.62 -19.67
C PHE A 161 20.51 -36.53 -19.95
N GLU A 162 21.11 -36.03 -18.90
CA GLU A 162 22.16 -35.02 -18.94
C GLU A 162 23.34 -35.44 -18.04
N GLU A 163 24.55 -35.31 -18.57
CA GLU A 163 25.74 -35.40 -17.78
C GLU A 163 25.98 -34.09 -17.05
N ILE A 164 26.01 -34.16 -15.71
CA ILE A 164 26.12 -32.95 -14.85
C ILE A 164 27.58 -32.65 -14.50
N ALA A 165 28.43 -33.68 -14.42
CA ALA A 165 29.85 -33.54 -14.16
C ALA A 165 30.63 -34.66 -14.82
N ASN A 166 31.84 -34.31 -15.27
CA ASN A 166 32.83 -35.21 -15.83
C ASN A 166 34.14 -35.14 -15.04
#